data_881ccd9b3195a9fe4af00e9f5d7f5b8c
#
_entry.id   881ccd9b3195a9fe4af00e9f5d7f5b8c
#
_cell.length_a   1.000
_cell.length_b   1.000
_cell.length_c   1.000
_cell.angle_alpha   90.00
_cell.angle_beta   90.00
_cell.angle_gamma   90.00
#
_symmetry.space_group_name_H-M   'P 1'
#
loop_
_entity.id
_entity.type
_entity.pdbx_description
1 polymer ?
#
loop_
_entity_poly.entity_id
_entity_poly.type
_entity_poly.pdbx_seq_one_letter_code
_entity_poly.pdbx_strand_id
1 'polypeptide(L)'
;MSCRRVLTMLLPAMAILCLTVAPAFAAQSNKWRLQFSGAAESAGELVFEIAPAGEPPVRVTVAIERNDGENRVARKVKTAIDRQAGRWVDAELDDGEDVLVKRHFFRRFSIALVSSTVKDVRIAFDRE
;
A
#
# COMPACT_ATOMS: atom_id res chain seq x y z
N MET A 1 34.63 3.56 65.60
CA MET A 1 34.11 2.44 64.83
C MET A 1 33.21 3.02 63.74
N SER A 2 33.72 3.09 62.55
CA SER A 2 32.95 3.63 61.39
C SER A 2 32.36 2.49 60.58
N CYS A 3 31.05 2.33 60.61
CA CYS A 3 30.33 1.46 59.68
C CYS A 3 30.26 2.13 58.34
N ARG A 4 31.11 1.75 57.41
CA ARG A 4 30.94 2.12 56.00
C ARG A 4 29.87 1.20 55.41
N ARG A 5 28.68 1.74 55.26
CA ARG A 5 27.65 1.12 54.42
C ARG A 5 28.01 1.38 52.97
N VAL A 6 28.48 0.34 52.32
CA VAL A 6 28.64 0.37 50.86
C VAL A 6 27.23 0.25 50.28
N LEU A 7 26.71 1.36 49.76
CA LEU A 7 25.45 1.38 49.04
C LEU A 7 25.73 0.92 47.60
N THR A 8 25.50 -0.37 47.35
CA THR A 8 25.59 -0.92 46.02
C THR A 8 24.34 -0.45 45.24
N MET A 9 24.47 0.60 44.45
CA MET A 9 23.45 0.96 43.50
C MET A 9 23.44 -0.08 42.38
N LEU A 10 22.45 -0.96 42.40
CA LEU A 10 22.08 -1.74 41.24
C LEU A 10 21.40 -0.81 40.24
N LEU A 11 22.08 -0.48 39.15
CA LEU A 11 21.46 0.11 37.97
C LEU A 11 20.69 -1.01 37.24
N PRO A 12 19.37 -0.87 37.04
CA PRO A 12 18.67 -1.77 36.13
C PRO A 12 19.17 -1.48 34.71
N ALA A 13 19.84 -2.45 34.12
CA ALA A 13 20.12 -2.42 32.69
C ALA A 13 18.79 -2.46 31.98
N MET A 14 18.35 -1.30 31.51
CA MET A 14 17.18 -1.17 30.62
C MET A 14 17.59 -1.73 29.26
N ALA A 15 17.27 -3.00 29.03
CA ALA A 15 17.42 -3.62 27.73
C ALA A 15 16.45 -2.93 26.78
N ILE A 16 16.95 -2.00 25.98
CA ILE A 16 16.22 -1.44 24.86
C ILE A 16 16.11 -2.56 23.84
N LEU A 17 14.94 -3.21 23.82
CA LEU A 17 14.58 -4.17 22.80
C LEU A 17 14.34 -3.37 21.51
N CYS A 18 15.37 -3.17 20.70
CA CYS A 18 15.23 -2.67 19.34
C CYS A 18 14.45 -3.73 18.56
N LEU A 19 13.13 -3.56 18.45
CA LEU A 19 12.34 -4.27 17.45
C LEU A 19 12.81 -3.78 16.08
N THR A 20 13.76 -4.50 15.49
CA THR A 20 14.05 -4.34 14.06
C THR A 20 12.89 -4.98 13.32
N VAL A 21 11.95 -4.13 12.87
CA VAL A 21 10.93 -4.55 11.90
C VAL A 21 11.69 -4.79 10.61
N ALA A 22 11.94 -6.06 10.27
CA ALA A 22 12.47 -6.41 8.97
C ALA A 22 11.47 -5.92 7.90
N PRO A 23 11.91 -5.19 6.86
CA PRO A 23 11.01 -4.80 5.80
C PRO A 23 10.45 -6.08 5.16
N ALA A 24 9.13 -6.26 5.24
CA ALA A 24 8.48 -7.31 4.50
C ALA A 24 8.69 -7.02 3.01
N PHE A 25 9.44 -7.88 2.31
CA PHE A 25 9.59 -7.78 0.87
C PHE A 25 8.20 -8.05 0.25
N ALA A 26 7.56 -6.99 -0.27
CA ALA A 26 6.33 -7.13 -1.02
C ALA A 26 6.59 -7.96 -2.27
N ALA A 27 5.69 -8.88 -2.58
CA ALA A 27 5.78 -9.68 -3.79
C ALA A 27 5.81 -8.77 -5.02
N GLN A 28 6.70 -9.08 -5.96
CA GLN A 28 6.85 -8.34 -7.22
C GLN A 28 6.38 -9.17 -8.40
N SER A 29 5.73 -8.52 -9.36
CA SER A 29 5.27 -9.14 -10.60
C SER A 29 5.41 -8.18 -11.78
N ASN A 30 5.20 -8.74 -12.96
CA ASN A 30 5.12 -7.98 -14.22
C ASN A 30 3.74 -7.36 -14.41
N LYS A 31 2.74 -7.95 -13.80
CA LYS A 31 1.34 -7.61 -13.97
C LYS A 31 0.56 -7.94 -12.69
N TRP A 32 -0.35 -7.06 -12.35
CA TRP A 32 -1.26 -7.22 -11.23
C TRP A 32 -2.70 -6.98 -11.67
N ARG A 33 -3.61 -7.79 -11.14
CA ARG A 33 -5.05 -7.56 -11.26
C ARG A 33 -5.58 -7.04 -9.93
N LEU A 34 -6.25 -5.90 -9.98
CA LEU A 34 -6.98 -5.32 -8.86
C LEU A 34 -8.47 -5.54 -9.10
N GLN A 35 -9.11 -6.32 -8.25
CA GLN A 35 -10.54 -6.60 -8.32
C GLN A 35 -11.27 -5.77 -7.27
N PHE A 36 -12.18 -4.93 -7.72
CA PHE A 36 -12.98 -4.07 -6.86
C PHE A 36 -14.35 -4.69 -6.61
N SER A 37 -14.83 -4.61 -5.37
CA SER A 37 -16.17 -5.07 -5.01
C SER A 37 -16.78 -4.15 -3.97
N GLY A 38 -18.11 -4.10 -3.97
CA GLY A 38 -18.88 -3.23 -3.10
C GLY A 38 -19.04 -1.83 -3.67
N ALA A 39 -19.91 -1.06 -3.04
CA ALA A 39 -20.15 0.34 -3.35
C ALA A 39 -19.68 1.23 -2.21
N ALA A 40 -19.16 2.41 -2.50
CA ALA A 40 -18.71 3.34 -1.47
C ALA A 40 -19.89 3.85 -0.64
N GLU A 41 -19.91 3.53 0.64
CA GLU A 41 -20.91 4.06 1.58
C GLU A 41 -20.53 5.43 2.13
N SER A 42 -19.29 5.83 1.95
CA SER A 42 -18.79 7.15 2.33
C SER A 42 -17.84 7.71 1.28
N ALA A 43 -17.72 9.03 1.21
CA ALA A 43 -16.63 9.66 0.50
C ALA A 43 -15.31 9.44 1.25
N GLY A 44 -14.20 9.44 0.53
CA GLY A 44 -12.89 9.27 1.11
C GLY A 44 -11.81 9.10 0.04
N GLU A 45 -10.69 8.53 0.45
CA GLU A 45 -9.54 8.30 -0.42
C GLU A 45 -9.03 6.87 -0.30
N LEU A 46 -8.59 6.34 -1.44
CA LEU A 46 -7.76 5.15 -1.51
C LEU A 46 -6.33 5.59 -1.81
N VAL A 47 -5.38 5.09 -1.07
CA VAL A 47 -3.95 5.37 -1.30
C VAL A 47 -3.23 4.07 -1.59
N PHE A 48 -2.72 3.95 -2.79
CA PHE A 48 -1.90 2.82 -3.22
C PHE A 48 -0.42 3.20 -3.17
N GLU A 49 0.42 2.22 -2.99
CA GLU A 49 1.85 2.33 -3.16
C GLU A 49 2.30 1.38 -4.26
N ILE A 50 2.92 1.93 -5.29
CA ILE A 50 3.50 1.18 -6.39
C ILE A 50 5.02 1.28 -6.25
N ALA A 51 5.67 0.13 -6.07
CA ALA A 51 7.10 0.07 -5.86
C ALA A 51 7.80 -0.68 -7.01
N PRO A 52 8.32 0.05 -8.02
CA PRO A 52 9.14 -0.56 -9.06
C PRO A 52 10.44 -1.09 -8.46
N ALA A 53 10.92 -2.23 -8.96
CA ALA A 53 12.15 -2.83 -8.47
C ALA A 53 13.35 -1.87 -8.61
N GLY A 54 14.05 -1.61 -7.50
CA GLY A 54 15.21 -0.74 -7.46
C GLY A 54 14.92 0.76 -7.52
N GLU A 55 13.66 1.16 -7.43
CA GLU A 55 13.25 2.57 -7.47
C GLU A 55 12.46 2.94 -6.20
N PRO A 56 12.43 4.23 -5.82
CA PRO A 56 11.58 4.69 -4.74
C PRO A 56 10.11 4.39 -5.03
N PRO A 57 9.30 4.02 -4.00
CA PRO A 57 7.89 3.79 -4.20
C PRO A 57 7.14 5.06 -4.57
N VAL A 58 6.09 4.90 -5.39
CA VAL A 58 5.20 5.98 -5.82
C VAL A 58 3.85 5.81 -5.13
N ARG A 59 3.36 6.85 -4.49
CA ARG A 59 2.03 6.87 -3.92
C ARG A 59 1.02 7.40 -4.93
N VAL A 60 -0.11 6.69 -5.03
CA VAL A 60 -1.23 7.04 -5.89
C VAL A 60 -2.44 7.26 -5.00
N THR A 61 -2.95 8.48 -4.98
CA THR A 61 -4.13 8.85 -4.20
C THR A 61 -5.34 8.96 -5.13
N VAL A 62 -6.43 8.30 -4.74
CA VAL A 62 -7.68 8.25 -5.51
C VAL A 62 -8.81 8.78 -4.66
N ALA A 63 -9.43 9.86 -5.08
CA ALA A 63 -10.64 10.40 -4.44
C ALA A 63 -11.87 9.58 -4.85
N ILE A 64 -12.62 9.11 -3.86
CA ILE A 64 -13.84 8.33 -4.03
C ILE A 64 -15.01 9.11 -3.45
N GLU A 65 -16.10 9.13 -4.17
CA GLU A 65 -17.34 9.76 -3.75
C GLU A 65 -18.30 8.72 -3.17
N ARG A 66 -19.16 9.17 -2.29
CA ARG A 66 -20.27 8.35 -1.79
C ARG A 66 -21.12 7.86 -2.97
N ASN A 67 -21.53 6.59 -2.91
CA ASN A 67 -22.30 5.89 -3.94
C ASN A 67 -21.52 5.54 -5.22
N ASP A 68 -20.20 5.73 -5.25
CA ASP A 68 -19.39 5.16 -6.32
C ASP A 68 -19.47 3.62 -6.28
N GLY A 69 -20.04 3.03 -7.32
CA GLY A 69 -20.06 1.59 -7.50
C GLY A 69 -18.69 1.05 -7.94
N GLU A 70 -18.54 -0.27 -7.92
CA GLU A 70 -17.28 -0.95 -8.24
C GLU A 70 -16.68 -0.54 -9.58
N ASN A 71 -17.51 -0.40 -10.62
CA ASN A 71 -17.04 0.01 -11.96
C ASN A 71 -16.53 1.45 -11.96
N ARG A 72 -17.16 2.33 -11.21
CA ARG A 72 -16.73 3.72 -11.11
C ARG A 72 -15.45 3.86 -10.30
N VAL A 73 -15.33 3.12 -9.21
CA VAL A 73 -14.11 3.04 -8.41
C VAL A 73 -12.96 2.53 -9.28
N ALA A 74 -13.17 1.44 -10.03
CA ALA A 74 -12.15 0.89 -10.93
C ALA A 74 -11.67 1.93 -11.96
N ARG A 75 -12.59 2.67 -12.59
CA ARG A 75 -12.23 3.74 -13.53
C ARG A 75 -11.43 4.86 -12.89
N LYS A 76 -11.81 5.29 -11.68
CA LYS A 76 -11.08 6.32 -10.94
C LYS A 76 -9.67 5.86 -10.56
N VAL A 77 -9.53 4.62 -10.12
CA VAL A 77 -8.24 4.02 -9.80
C VAL A 77 -7.35 3.91 -11.05
N LYS A 78 -7.91 3.41 -12.15
CA LYS A 78 -7.19 3.34 -13.44
C LYS A 78 -6.66 4.71 -13.85
N THR A 79 -7.50 5.73 -13.83
CA THR A 79 -7.13 7.09 -14.22
C THR A 79 -6.05 7.67 -13.29
N ALA A 80 -6.18 7.45 -11.98
CA ALA A 80 -5.20 7.93 -11.01
C ALA A 80 -3.84 7.26 -11.17
N ILE A 81 -3.81 5.94 -11.41
CA ILE A 81 -2.56 5.21 -11.66
C ILE A 81 -1.87 5.74 -12.91
N ASP A 82 -2.58 5.88 -14.01
CA ASP A 82 -2.01 6.40 -15.26
C ASP A 82 -1.45 7.82 -15.10
N ARG A 83 -2.15 8.65 -14.34
CA ARG A 83 -1.73 10.04 -14.12
C ARG A 83 -0.55 10.16 -13.16
N GLN A 84 -0.55 9.39 -12.08
CA GLN A 84 0.41 9.55 -10.98
C GLN A 84 1.60 8.59 -11.07
N ALA A 85 1.43 7.44 -11.70
CA ALA A 85 2.45 6.39 -11.82
C ALA A 85 2.71 5.95 -13.27
N GLY A 86 2.20 6.67 -14.24
CA GLY A 86 2.27 6.34 -15.68
C GLY A 86 3.68 6.22 -16.24
N ARG A 87 4.68 6.75 -15.55
CA ARG A 87 6.08 6.54 -15.90
C ARG A 87 6.52 5.08 -15.73
N TRP A 88 5.95 4.37 -14.77
CA TRP A 88 6.38 3.04 -14.36
C TRP A 88 5.44 1.92 -14.78
N VAL A 89 4.15 2.23 -14.85
CA VAL A 89 3.10 1.25 -15.10
C VAL A 89 2.01 1.81 -16.01
N ASP A 90 1.30 0.90 -16.69
CA ASP A 90 0.06 1.18 -17.41
C ASP A 90 -1.11 0.50 -16.70
N ALA A 91 -2.22 1.19 -16.58
CA ALA A 91 -3.46 0.63 -16.07
C ALA A 91 -4.50 0.49 -17.19
N GLU A 92 -5.18 -0.66 -17.22
CA GLU A 92 -6.28 -0.96 -18.14
C GLU A 92 -7.49 -1.44 -17.36
N LEU A 93 -8.68 -1.10 -17.83
CA LEU A 93 -9.92 -1.71 -17.32
C LEU A 93 -10.14 -3.06 -17.97
N ASP A 94 -10.53 -4.03 -17.16
CA ASP A 94 -10.93 -5.36 -17.58
C ASP A 94 -12.24 -5.74 -16.88
N ASP A 95 -13.21 -6.25 -17.63
CA ASP A 95 -14.53 -6.65 -17.11
C ASP A 95 -15.25 -5.60 -16.24
N GLY A 96 -14.95 -4.32 -16.45
CA GLY A 96 -15.64 -3.20 -15.80
C GLY A 96 -15.17 -2.87 -14.38
N GLU A 97 -15.05 -3.85 -13.48
CA GLU A 97 -14.65 -3.69 -12.09
C GLU A 97 -13.19 -4.07 -11.80
N ASP A 98 -12.49 -4.57 -12.79
CA ASP A 98 -11.09 -4.97 -12.65
C ASP A 98 -10.15 -3.95 -13.29
N VAL A 99 -9.02 -3.71 -12.63
CA VAL A 99 -7.92 -2.92 -13.18
C VAL A 99 -6.70 -3.81 -13.33
N LEU A 100 -6.22 -3.93 -14.57
CA LEU A 100 -4.94 -4.57 -14.86
C LEU A 100 -3.84 -3.52 -14.84
N VAL A 101 -2.84 -3.71 -14.00
CA VAL A 101 -1.67 -2.86 -13.93
C VAL A 101 -0.49 -3.63 -14.47
N LYS A 102 0.09 -3.13 -15.57
CA LYS A 102 1.20 -3.75 -16.28
C LYS A 102 2.45 -2.89 -16.13
N ARG A 103 3.61 -3.54 -16.03
CA ARG A 103 4.88 -2.83 -16.03
C ARG A 103 5.14 -2.10 -17.35
N HIS A 104 5.75 -0.93 -17.24
CA HIS A 104 6.52 -0.34 -18.34
C HIS A 104 7.94 -0.91 -18.35
N PHE A 105 8.53 -1.06 -19.50
CA PHE A 105 9.89 -1.58 -19.66
C PHE A 105 10.04 -2.98 -19.03
N PHE A 106 11.17 -3.26 -18.42
CA PHE A 106 11.53 -4.59 -17.89
C PHE A 106 11.51 -4.67 -16.37
N ARG A 107 10.98 -3.66 -15.67
CA ARG A 107 10.99 -3.64 -14.22
C ARG A 107 9.74 -4.29 -13.64
N ARG A 108 9.95 -5.26 -12.78
CA ARG A 108 8.90 -5.79 -11.92
C ARG A 108 8.49 -4.74 -10.89
N PHE A 109 7.31 -4.86 -10.36
CA PHE A 109 6.81 -3.95 -9.35
C PHE A 109 5.89 -4.66 -8.35
N SER A 110 5.76 -4.08 -7.18
CA SER A 110 4.71 -4.42 -6.21
C SER A 110 3.66 -3.33 -6.16
N ILE A 111 2.45 -3.70 -5.78
CA ILE A 111 1.37 -2.76 -5.52
C ILE A 111 0.64 -3.16 -4.26
N ALA A 112 0.31 -2.20 -3.42
CA ALA A 112 -0.43 -2.41 -2.18
C ALA A 112 -1.36 -1.24 -1.89
N LEU A 113 -2.46 -1.51 -1.21
CA LEU A 113 -3.29 -0.48 -0.60
C LEU A 113 -2.69 -0.13 0.76
N VAL A 114 -2.21 1.10 0.93
CA VAL A 114 -1.57 1.54 2.18
C VAL A 114 -2.51 2.32 3.08
N SER A 115 -3.59 2.85 2.52
CA SER A 115 -4.61 3.57 3.30
C SER A 115 -5.95 3.57 2.56
N SER A 116 -7.04 3.46 3.31
CA SER A 116 -8.40 3.65 2.82
C SER A 116 -9.26 4.31 3.88
N THR A 117 -9.90 5.40 3.53
CA THR A 117 -10.90 6.06 4.36
C THR A 117 -12.34 5.84 3.84
N VAL A 118 -12.48 5.02 2.80
CA VAL A 118 -13.77 4.69 2.17
C VAL A 118 -14.37 3.45 2.81
N LYS A 119 -15.64 3.49 3.17
CA LYS A 119 -16.37 2.33 3.71
C LYS A 119 -16.91 1.46 2.59
N ASP A 120 -16.82 0.13 2.79
CA ASP A 120 -17.41 -0.94 1.96
C ASP A 120 -16.86 -1.10 0.55
N VAL A 121 -15.76 -0.49 0.22
CA VAL A 121 -14.99 -0.82 -0.98
C VAL A 121 -13.91 -1.84 -0.61
N ARG A 122 -13.94 -3.00 -1.24
CA ARG A 122 -12.97 -4.07 -1.07
C ARG A 122 -12.13 -4.24 -2.32
N ILE A 123 -10.87 -4.55 -2.14
CA ILE A 123 -9.91 -4.71 -3.22
C ILE A 123 -9.15 -6.01 -3.00
N ALA A 124 -9.17 -6.88 -4.01
CA ALA A 124 -8.32 -8.07 -4.06
C ALA A 124 -7.16 -7.84 -5.04
N PHE A 125 -5.98 -8.29 -4.68
CA PHE A 125 -4.77 -8.16 -5.48
C PHE A 125 -4.29 -9.54 -5.92
N ASP A 126 -4.25 -9.76 -7.22
CA ASP A 126 -3.76 -11.01 -7.80
C ASP A 126 -2.56 -10.74 -8.72
N ARG A 127 -1.53 -11.55 -8.55
CA ARG A 127 -0.38 -11.55 -9.47
C ARG A 127 -0.73 -12.35 -10.73
N GLU A 128 -0.39 -11.82 -11.86
CA GLU A 128 -0.53 -12.48 -13.14
C GLU A 128 0.80 -12.68 -13.89
#